data_17b1b553d1f82f466d4ef653f0630333
#
_entry.id   17b1b553d1f82f466d4ef653f0630333
#
_cell.length_a   1.000
_cell.length_b   1.000
_cell.length_c   1.000
_cell.angle_alpha   90.00
_cell.angle_beta   90.00
_cell.angle_gamma   90.00
#
_symmetry.space_group_name_H-M   'P 1'
#
loop_
_entity.id
_entity.type
_entity.pdbx_description
1 polymer ?
#
loop_
_entity_poly.entity_id
_entity_poly.type
_entity_poly.pdbx_seq_one_letter_code
_entity_poly.pdbx_strand_id
1 'polypeptide(L)'
;CEAPERSAEGHLRRQLSQTPVVFAIEQPELHLHPRLQGILTDVLVASVKAAKDQNTNFRLVIETHSEVLVNRLGHLVADKKINADDINIVLFEQSKDKESMITRTSKFDSDGYLIDWPLGFFEMEFE
;
A
#
# COMPACT_ATOMS: atom_id res chain seq x y z
N CYS A 1 37.78 8.43 -24.43
CA CYS A 1 36.48 8.69 -25.02
C CYS A 1 35.37 7.80 -24.49
N GLU A 2 35.50 7.32 -23.26
CA GLU A 2 34.49 6.48 -22.62
C GLU A 2 33.38 7.28 -21.94
N ALA A 3 33.62 8.57 -21.69
CA ALA A 3 32.68 9.41 -20.96
C ALA A 3 31.28 9.58 -21.59
N PRO A 4 31.13 9.68 -22.93
CA PRO A 4 29.79 9.85 -23.52
C PRO A 4 28.87 8.66 -23.33
N GLU A 5 29.39 7.44 -23.42
CA GLU A 5 28.60 6.22 -23.27
C GLU A 5 28.12 6.05 -21.84
N ARG A 6 28.99 6.26 -20.87
CA ARG A 6 28.62 6.19 -19.45
C ARG A 6 27.58 7.26 -19.09
N SER A 7 27.70 8.44 -19.67
CA SER A 7 26.72 9.50 -19.44
C SER A 7 25.34 9.14 -19.98
N ALA A 8 25.30 8.54 -21.18
CA ALA A 8 24.03 8.11 -21.78
C ALA A 8 23.35 7.00 -20.96
N GLU A 9 24.11 6.01 -20.50
CA GLU A 9 23.61 4.94 -19.67
C GLU A 9 23.06 5.46 -18.33
N GLY A 10 23.79 6.37 -17.70
CA GLY A 10 23.36 6.98 -16.44
C GLY A 10 22.07 7.76 -16.61
N HIS A 11 21.94 8.49 -17.72
CA HIS A 11 20.74 9.25 -18.02
C HIS A 11 19.55 8.33 -18.27
N LEU A 12 19.74 7.26 -19.03
CA LEU A 12 18.70 6.26 -19.29
C LEU A 12 18.24 5.58 -18.01
N ARG A 13 19.16 5.19 -17.14
CA ARG A 13 18.84 4.58 -15.85
C ARG A 13 18.00 5.52 -14.98
N ARG A 14 18.34 6.81 -14.96
CA ARG A 14 17.54 7.81 -14.21
C ARG A 14 16.14 7.93 -14.77
N GLN A 15 15.99 7.94 -16.09
CA GLN A 15 14.68 8.00 -16.71
C GLN A 15 13.86 6.75 -16.39
N LEU A 16 14.46 5.57 -16.47
CA LEU A 16 13.77 4.31 -16.16
C LEU A 16 13.38 4.24 -14.69
N SER A 17 14.24 4.71 -13.75
CA SER A 17 13.92 4.69 -12.32
C SER A 17 12.82 5.69 -11.95
N GLN A 18 12.63 6.76 -12.75
CA GLN A 18 11.55 7.73 -12.54
C GLN A 18 10.24 7.31 -13.16
N THR A 19 10.28 6.38 -14.12
CA THR A 19 9.06 5.86 -14.73
C THR A 19 8.28 5.06 -13.69
N PRO A 20 7.02 5.43 -13.43
CA PRO A 20 6.24 4.70 -12.43
C PRO A 20 5.94 3.28 -12.91
N VAL A 21 6.18 2.33 -12.02
CA VAL A 21 5.77 0.93 -12.21
C VAL A 21 4.61 0.69 -11.25
N VAL A 22 3.45 0.38 -11.79
CA VAL A 22 2.27 0.08 -10.99
C VAL A 22 1.97 -1.40 -11.08
N PHE A 23 1.91 -2.05 -9.94
CA PHE A 23 1.54 -3.44 -9.82
C PHE A 23 0.22 -3.53 -9.08
N ALA A 24 -0.83 -4.04 -9.73
CA ALA A 24 -2.16 -4.11 -9.16
C ALA A 24 -2.51 -5.57 -8.86
N ILE A 25 -2.98 -5.84 -7.65
CA ILE A 25 -3.36 -7.17 -7.20
C ILE A 25 -4.78 -7.12 -6.65
N GLU A 26 -5.63 -8.05 -7.11
CA GLU A 26 -6.98 -8.22 -6.59
C GLU A 26 -6.99 -9.33 -5.54
N GLN A 27 -7.47 -9.01 -4.36
CA GLN A 27 -7.74 -9.98 -3.28
C GLN A 27 -6.61 -11.00 -3.08
N PRO A 28 -5.37 -10.53 -2.80
CA PRO A 28 -4.24 -11.45 -2.64
C PRO A 28 -4.39 -12.36 -1.42
N GLU A 29 -5.25 -11.99 -0.47
CA GLU A 29 -5.52 -12.77 0.74
C GLU A 29 -6.51 -13.91 0.52
N LEU A 30 -7.14 -14.00 -0.65
CA LEU A 30 -8.21 -14.96 -0.90
C LEU A 30 -7.71 -16.39 -0.69
N HIS A 31 -8.48 -17.18 0.08
CA HIS A 31 -8.14 -18.56 0.49
C HIS A 31 -6.95 -18.70 1.42
N LEU A 32 -6.40 -17.60 1.93
CA LEU A 32 -5.32 -17.67 2.91
C LEU A 32 -5.87 -17.66 4.34
N HIS A 33 -5.25 -18.48 5.20
CA HIS A 33 -5.49 -18.40 6.63
C HIS A 33 -5.09 -17.01 7.15
N PRO A 34 -5.77 -16.43 8.16
CA PRO A 34 -5.44 -15.09 8.67
C PRO A 34 -3.97 -14.90 9.03
N ARG A 35 -3.33 -15.94 9.57
CA ARG A 35 -1.89 -15.89 9.86
C ARG A 35 -1.05 -15.63 8.60
N LEU A 36 -1.42 -16.29 7.50
CA LEU A 36 -0.74 -16.12 6.23
C LEU A 36 -1.04 -14.77 5.60
N GLN A 37 -2.21 -14.21 5.86
CA GLN A 37 -2.55 -12.87 5.42
C GLN A 37 -1.64 -11.82 6.05
N GLY A 38 -1.30 -11.99 7.34
CA GLY A 38 -0.33 -11.11 8.00
C GLY A 38 1.06 -11.22 7.40
N ILE A 39 1.52 -12.44 7.13
CA ILE A 39 2.82 -12.67 6.49
C ILE A 39 2.86 -12.07 5.08
N LEU A 40 1.79 -12.25 4.32
CA LEU A 40 1.67 -11.65 2.99
C LEU A 40 1.81 -10.13 3.07
N THR A 41 1.16 -9.50 4.03
CA THR A 41 1.25 -8.06 4.24
C THR A 41 2.69 -7.63 4.50
N ASP A 42 3.42 -8.37 5.31
CA ASP A 42 4.83 -8.08 5.60
C ASP A 42 5.68 -8.15 4.33
N VAL A 43 5.43 -9.14 3.48
CA VAL A 43 6.14 -9.30 2.20
C VAL A 43 5.84 -8.14 1.26
N LEU A 44 4.58 -7.73 1.17
CA LEU A 44 4.18 -6.63 0.29
C LEU A 44 4.83 -5.31 0.73
N VAL A 45 4.83 -5.03 2.03
CA VAL A 45 5.48 -3.83 2.58
C VAL A 45 6.98 -3.87 2.36
N ALA A 46 7.62 -5.01 2.58
CA ALA A 46 9.06 -5.17 2.35
C ALA A 46 9.40 -4.91 0.87
N SER A 47 8.56 -5.34 -0.05
CA SER A 47 8.75 -5.12 -1.48
C SER A 47 8.71 -3.64 -1.86
N VAL A 48 7.75 -2.90 -1.31
CA VAL A 48 7.63 -1.46 -1.54
C VAL A 48 8.83 -0.73 -0.95
N LYS A 49 9.24 -1.10 0.25
CA LYS A 49 10.39 -0.49 0.92
C LYS A 49 11.68 -0.74 0.15
N ALA A 50 11.90 -1.96 -0.32
CA ALA A 50 13.08 -2.30 -1.11
C ALA A 50 13.13 -1.48 -2.41
N ALA A 51 12.01 -1.32 -3.09
CA ALA A 51 11.93 -0.51 -4.29
C ALA A 51 12.26 0.96 -4.01
N LYS A 52 11.76 1.49 -2.90
CA LYS A 52 12.04 2.86 -2.47
C LYS A 52 13.52 3.06 -2.18
N ASP A 53 14.16 2.10 -1.51
CA ASP A 53 15.58 2.16 -1.19
C ASP A 53 16.45 2.13 -2.44
N GLN A 54 15.95 1.55 -3.53
CA GLN A 54 16.64 1.51 -4.83
C GLN A 54 16.25 2.68 -5.74
N ASN A 55 15.53 3.67 -5.21
CA ASN A 55 15.04 4.82 -5.97
C ASN A 55 14.17 4.43 -7.16
N THR A 56 13.48 3.30 -7.05
CA THR A 56 12.51 2.87 -8.05
C THR A 56 11.14 3.45 -7.72
N ASN A 57 10.49 4.06 -8.70
CA ASN A 57 9.14 4.59 -8.51
C ASN A 57 8.12 3.45 -8.66
N PHE A 58 8.01 2.64 -7.63
CA PHE A 58 7.15 1.47 -7.59
C PHE A 58 5.90 1.78 -6.77
N ARG A 59 4.75 1.49 -7.33
CA ARG A 59 3.46 1.67 -6.66
C ARG A 59 2.70 0.36 -6.66
N LEU A 60 2.24 -0.02 -5.50
CA LEU A 60 1.47 -1.24 -5.31
C LEU A 60 0.03 -0.86 -5.01
N VAL A 61 -0.90 -1.35 -5.82
CA VAL A 61 -2.33 -1.14 -5.64
C VAL A 61 -2.95 -2.48 -5.29
N ILE A 62 -3.60 -2.55 -4.14
CA ILE A 62 -4.18 -3.79 -3.64
C ILE A 62 -5.67 -3.57 -3.40
N GLU A 63 -6.49 -4.39 -4.04
CA GLU A 63 -7.89 -4.51 -3.67
C GLU A 63 -8.03 -5.62 -2.65
N THR A 64 -8.66 -5.34 -1.52
CA THR A 64 -8.79 -6.33 -0.46
C THR A 64 -10.08 -6.12 0.35
N HIS A 65 -10.59 -7.21 0.90
CA HIS A 65 -11.64 -7.21 1.93
C HIS A 65 -11.09 -7.66 3.29
N SER A 66 -9.78 -7.78 3.41
CA SER A 66 -9.16 -8.34 4.61
C SER A 66 -8.90 -7.27 5.66
N GLU A 67 -9.61 -7.34 6.77
CA GLU A 67 -9.30 -6.51 7.94
C GLU A 67 -7.94 -6.90 8.55
N VAL A 68 -7.55 -8.16 8.44
CA VAL A 68 -6.23 -8.62 8.92
C VAL A 68 -5.11 -7.88 8.18
N LEU A 69 -5.23 -7.74 6.86
CA LEU A 69 -4.25 -7.03 6.04
C LEU A 69 -4.15 -5.57 6.46
N VAL A 70 -5.29 -4.90 6.61
CA VAL A 70 -5.34 -3.48 6.99
C VAL A 70 -4.77 -3.29 8.39
N ASN A 71 -5.17 -4.13 9.35
CA ASN A 71 -4.67 -4.04 10.72
C ASN A 71 -3.15 -4.30 10.78
N ARG A 72 -2.66 -5.24 10.00
CA ARG A 72 -1.22 -5.51 9.94
C ARG A 72 -0.44 -4.33 9.39
N LEU A 73 -0.99 -3.62 8.39
CA LEU A 73 -0.38 -2.39 7.91
C LEU A 73 -0.23 -1.36 9.02
N GLY A 74 -1.25 -1.19 9.86
CA GLY A 74 -1.19 -0.30 11.00
C GLY A 74 -0.07 -0.67 11.97
N HIS A 75 0.09 -1.96 12.27
CA HIS A 75 1.18 -2.43 13.12
C HIS A 75 2.55 -2.13 12.51
N LEU A 76 2.68 -2.30 11.18
CA LEU A 76 3.94 -2.03 10.50
C LEU A 76 4.29 -0.53 10.50
N VAL A 77 3.27 0.34 10.43
CA VAL A 77 3.48 1.78 10.59
C VAL A 77 3.95 2.09 12.00
N ALA A 78 3.30 1.52 13.02
CA ALA A 78 3.68 1.71 14.43
C ALA A 78 5.12 1.25 14.69
N ASP A 79 5.53 0.15 14.09
CA ASP A 79 6.88 -0.39 14.21
C ASP A 79 7.92 0.31 13.31
N LYS A 80 7.50 1.34 12.59
CA LYS A 80 8.35 2.14 11.68
C LYS A 80 8.95 1.32 10.54
N LYS A 81 8.27 0.24 10.14
CA LYS A 81 8.66 -0.55 8.97
C LYS A 81 8.25 0.11 7.66
N ILE A 82 7.26 0.99 7.71
CA ILE A 82 6.80 1.80 6.58
C ILE A 82 6.26 3.12 7.15
N ASN A 83 6.40 4.20 6.39
CA ASN A 83 5.86 5.49 6.78
C ASN A 83 4.35 5.54 6.50
N ALA A 84 3.62 6.19 7.40
CA ALA A 84 2.18 6.38 7.22
C ALA A 84 1.85 7.09 5.91
N ASP A 85 2.69 8.05 5.51
CA ASP A 85 2.49 8.81 4.27
C ASP A 85 2.67 7.97 3.00
N ASP A 86 3.27 6.79 3.09
CA ASP A 86 3.45 5.89 1.96
C ASP A 86 2.24 5.00 1.72
N ILE A 87 1.23 5.07 2.58
CA ILE A 87 0.02 4.26 2.48
C ILE A 87 -1.19 5.18 2.30
N ASN A 88 -2.00 4.87 1.31
CA ASN A 88 -3.28 5.53 1.09
C ASN A 88 -4.36 4.46 0.98
N ILE A 89 -5.46 4.66 1.68
CA ILE A 89 -6.58 3.72 1.68
C ILE A 89 -7.77 4.41 1.03
N VAL A 90 -8.36 3.74 0.06
CA VAL A 90 -9.57 4.20 -0.59
C VAL A 90 -10.69 3.21 -0.27
N LEU A 91 -11.76 3.71 0.32
CA LEU A 91 -12.92 2.93 0.70
C LEU A 91 -14.04 3.18 -0.31
N PHE A 92 -14.66 2.11 -0.75
CA PHE A 92 -15.81 2.18 -1.63
C PHE A 92 -17.04 1.76 -0.83
N GLU A 93 -17.99 2.67 -0.71
CA GLU A 93 -19.25 2.44 0.00
C GLU A 93 -20.42 2.66 -0.95
N GLN A 94 -21.46 1.86 -0.79
CA GLN A 94 -22.70 2.10 -1.49
C GLN A 94 -23.46 3.24 -0.81
N SER A 95 -24.02 4.16 -1.60
CA SER A 95 -24.80 5.26 -1.05
C SER A 95 -26.08 4.74 -0.35
N LYS A 96 -26.67 5.58 0.48
CA LYS A 96 -27.88 5.22 1.23
C LYS A 96 -29.06 4.85 0.32
N ASP A 97 -29.14 5.47 -0.84
CA ASP A 97 -30.18 5.18 -1.83
C ASP A 97 -29.84 3.99 -2.73
N LYS A 98 -28.64 3.41 -2.57
CA LYS A 98 -28.10 2.28 -3.35
C LYS A 98 -27.96 2.56 -4.85
N GLU A 99 -28.03 3.83 -5.25
CA GLU A 99 -27.94 4.19 -6.66
C GLU A 99 -26.53 4.59 -7.10
N SER A 100 -25.65 4.90 -6.14
CA SER A 100 -24.31 5.33 -6.46
C SER A 100 -23.29 4.77 -5.47
N MET A 101 -22.03 4.82 -5.87
CA MET A 101 -20.90 4.47 -5.00
C MET A 101 -20.26 5.75 -4.49
N ILE A 102 -19.93 5.74 -3.21
CA ILE A 102 -19.22 6.83 -2.55
C ILE A 102 -17.82 6.35 -2.25
N THR A 103 -16.83 7.17 -2.58
CA THR A 103 -15.44 6.88 -2.21
C THR A 103 -15.02 7.76 -1.05
N ARG A 104 -14.28 7.16 -0.12
CA ARG A 104 -13.67 7.88 0.99
C ARG A 104 -12.21 7.50 1.07
N THR A 105 -11.38 8.44 1.47
CA THR A 105 -9.96 8.17 1.71
C THR A 105 -9.71 8.11 3.21
N SER A 106 -8.82 7.19 3.60
CA SER A 106 -8.37 7.07 4.97
C SER A 106 -6.85 6.94 4.97
N LYS A 107 -6.24 7.29 6.07
CA LYS A 107 -4.78 7.19 6.24
C LYS A 107 -4.48 6.69 7.62
N PHE A 108 -3.25 6.20 7.81
CA PHE A 108 -2.72 5.92 9.13
C PHE A 108 -2.05 7.17 9.70
N ASP A 109 -2.13 7.35 11.01
CA ASP A 109 -1.27 8.29 11.70
C ASP A 109 0.10 7.64 11.98
N SER A 110 1.02 8.40 12.57
CA SER A 110 2.37 7.90 12.84
C SER A 110 2.42 6.75 13.85
N ASP A 111 1.35 6.56 14.62
CA ASP A 111 1.23 5.49 15.59
C ASP A 111 0.52 4.25 15.04
N GLY A 112 0.13 4.29 13.76
CA GLY A 112 -0.50 3.17 13.09
C GLY A 112 -2.00 3.07 13.27
N TYR A 113 -2.64 4.12 13.76
CA TYR A 113 -4.10 4.19 13.88
C TYR A 113 -4.71 4.79 12.63
N LEU A 114 -5.87 4.29 12.27
CA LEU A 114 -6.62 4.80 11.12
C LEU A 114 -7.29 6.13 11.44
N ILE A 115 -7.13 7.07 10.55
CA ILE A 115 -7.77 8.40 10.61
C ILE A 115 -8.96 8.39 9.66
N ASP A 116 -10.08 8.95 10.11
CA ASP A 116 -11.32 9.08 9.32
C ASP A 116 -11.88 7.75 8.83
N TRP A 117 -11.72 6.70 9.66
CA TRP A 117 -12.26 5.39 9.34
C TRP A 117 -13.77 5.36 9.60
N PRO A 118 -14.60 4.95 8.64
CA PRO A 118 -16.05 4.87 8.86
C PRO A 118 -16.41 3.84 9.91
N LEU A 119 -17.31 4.21 10.82
CA LEU A 119 -17.82 3.29 11.82
C LEU A 119 -18.53 2.10 11.14
N GLY A 120 -18.25 0.90 11.64
CA GLY A 120 -18.88 -0.31 11.14
C GLY A 120 -18.28 -0.89 9.88
N PHE A 121 -17.23 -0.28 9.32
CA PHE A 121 -16.61 -0.82 8.12
C PHE A 121 -15.86 -2.13 8.36
N PHE A 122 -15.15 -2.25 9.46
CA PHE A 122 -14.70 -3.52 10.04
C PHE A 122 -15.10 -3.48 11.50
N GLU A 123 -15.95 -4.36 11.93
CA GLU A 123 -16.64 -4.21 13.22
C GLU A 123 -15.75 -4.32 14.46
N MET A 124 -14.56 -4.82 14.35
CA MET A 124 -13.82 -5.26 15.53
C MET A 124 -12.45 -4.63 15.74
N GLU A 125 -11.99 -3.80 14.86
CA GLU A 125 -10.59 -3.35 14.85
C GLU A 125 -10.21 -2.39 15.95
N PHE A 126 -11.16 -1.87 16.69
CA PHE A 126 -10.88 -0.88 17.73
C PHE A 126 -10.85 -1.45 19.14
N GLU A 127 -10.99 -2.73 19.26
CA GLU A 127 -10.91 -3.38 20.56
C GLU A 127 -9.49 -3.76 20.97
#